data_a6551c121ecfc5e6b385ac1f743775f0
#
_entry.id   a6551c121ecfc5e6b385ac1f743775f0
#
_cell.length_a   1.000
_cell.length_b   1.000
_cell.length_c   1.000
_cell.angle_alpha   90.00
_cell.angle_beta   90.00
_cell.angle_gamma   90.00
#
_symmetry.space_group_name_H-M   'P 1'
#
loop_
_entity.id
_entity.type
_entity.pdbx_description
1 polymer ?
#
loop_
_entity_poly.entity_id
_entity_poly.type
_entity_poly.pdbx_seq_one_letter_code
_entity_poly.pdbx_strand_id
1 'polypeptide(L)'
;VTTTIIALEKDLFFAVKIRDTLRHYDMDTTIARTLTSFEQEIGSRDSSMPGLAIINIATKGVDWEAAIQAARASHLPVLAFGSHMDLDARARALQAGAQKVVANSKFARDMPGLVQRALDTSDHNSNASDDDEE
;
A
#
# COMPACT_ATOMS: atom_id res chain seq x y z
N VAL A 1 -7.72 19.04 -1.22
CA VAL A 1 -7.00 18.21 -2.13
C VAL A 1 -7.17 16.75 -1.77
N THR A 2 -7.62 15.96 -2.70
CA THR A 2 -7.87 14.55 -2.44
C THR A 2 -6.59 13.73 -2.59
N THR A 3 -6.35 12.86 -1.65
CA THR A 3 -5.22 11.95 -1.73
C THR A 3 -5.60 10.75 -2.58
N THR A 4 -4.74 10.35 -3.48
CA THR A 4 -4.98 9.22 -4.36
C THR A 4 -4.31 7.97 -3.80
N ILE A 5 -5.09 6.92 -3.62
CA ILE A 5 -4.58 5.62 -3.16
C ILE A 5 -4.69 4.64 -4.32
N ILE A 6 -3.62 3.92 -4.61
CA ILE A 6 -3.65 2.86 -5.60
C ILE A 6 -3.38 1.56 -4.87
N ALA A 7 -4.36 0.68 -4.85
CA ALA A 7 -4.27 -0.55 -4.07
C ALA A 7 -4.16 -1.77 -4.97
N LEU A 8 -3.20 -2.63 -4.69
CA LEU A 8 -3.06 -3.92 -5.37
C LEU A 8 -3.74 -4.95 -4.48
N GLU A 9 -4.96 -5.34 -4.82
CA GLU A 9 -5.74 -6.27 -4.03
C GLU A 9 -6.64 -7.09 -4.95
N LYS A 10 -6.44 -8.39 -4.96
CA LYS A 10 -7.15 -9.27 -5.84
C LYS A 10 -8.50 -9.70 -5.29
N ASP A 11 -8.66 -9.69 -3.97
CA ASP A 11 -9.92 -10.07 -3.32
C ASP A 11 -10.87 -8.89 -3.39
N LEU A 12 -11.95 -9.04 -4.15
CA LEU A 12 -12.89 -7.93 -4.36
C LEU A 12 -13.60 -7.48 -3.10
N PHE A 13 -13.88 -8.40 -2.18
CA PHE A 13 -14.54 -7.99 -0.95
C PHE A 13 -13.64 -7.10 -0.11
N PHE A 14 -12.38 -7.48 -0.01
CA PHE A 14 -11.46 -6.65 0.76
C PHE A 14 -11.13 -5.36 0.02
N ALA A 15 -11.05 -5.40 -1.29
CA ALA A 15 -10.82 -4.20 -2.09
C ALA A 15 -11.92 -3.17 -1.87
N VAL A 16 -13.18 -3.61 -1.84
CA VAL A 16 -14.30 -2.71 -1.59
C VAL A 16 -14.21 -2.14 -0.19
N LYS A 17 -13.82 -2.96 0.78
CA LYS A 17 -13.65 -2.49 2.16
C LYS A 17 -12.59 -1.41 2.25
N ILE A 18 -11.46 -1.59 1.56
CA ILE A 18 -10.41 -0.58 1.54
C ILE A 18 -10.95 0.73 0.96
N ARG A 19 -11.58 0.63 -0.20
CA ARG A 19 -12.08 1.83 -0.88
C ARG A 19 -13.12 2.55 -0.05
N ASP A 20 -14.08 1.82 0.50
CA ASP A 20 -15.15 2.45 1.25
C ASP A 20 -14.66 3.05 2.56
N THR A 21 -13.75 2.37 3.23
CA THR A 21 -13.19 2.88 4.48
C THR A 21 -12.43 4.18 4.22
N LEU A 22 -11.59 4.22 3.21
CA LEU A 22 -10.76 5.39 2.96
C LEU A 22 -11.54 6.56 2.37
N ARG A 23 -12.66 6.27 1.69
CA ARG A 23 -13.50 7.34 1.16
C ARG A 23 -13.99 8.27 2.26
N HIS A 24 -14.22 7.75 3.45
CA HIS A 24 -14.67 8.57 4.56
C HIS A 24 -13.61 9.55 5.05
N TYR A 25 -12.38 9.43 4.54
CA TYR A 25 -11.28 10.28 4.95
C TYR A 25 -10.72 11.08 3.76
N ASP A 26 -11.57 11.31 2.75
CA ASP A 26 -11.21 12.07 1.55
C ASP A 26 -10.06 11.43 0.79
N MET A 27 -9.99 10.12 0.79
CA MET A 27 -8.98 9.40 0.04
C MET A 27 -9.67 8.62 -1.07
N ASP A 28 -9.21 8.85 -2.31
CA ASP A 28 -9.82 8.25 -3.47
C ASP A 28 -9.00 7.02 -3.87
N THR A 29 -9.58 5.85 -3.77
CA THR A 29 -8.86 4.59 -3.97
C THR A 29 -9.19 3.97 -5.31
N THR A 30 -8.16 3.65 -6.08
CA THR A 30 -8.28 2.88 -7.30
C THR A 30 -7.77 1.48 -7.02
N ILE A 31 -8.54 0.46 -7.39
CA ILE A 31 -8.17 -0.92 -7.13
C ILE A 31 -7.59 -1.53 -8.39
N ALA A 32 -6.41 -2.12 -8.25
CA ALA A 32 -5.79 -2.89 -9.32
C ALA A 32 -5.71 -4.34 -8.88
N ARG A 33 -6.03 -5.27 -9.74
CA ARG A 33 -6.03 -6.69 -9.40
C ARG A 33 -4.91 -7.45 -10.07
N THR A 34 -4.16 -6.82 -10.95
CA THR A 34 -3.01 -7.42 -11.63
C THR A 34 -1.85 -6.45 -11.63
N LEU A 35 -0.67 -6.94 -11.87
CA LEU A 35 0.51 -6.07 -11.97
C LEU A 35 0.36 -5.07 -13.13
N THR A 36 -0.12 -5.53 -14.27
CA THR A 36 -0.29 -4.64 -15.42
C THR A 36 -1.23 -3.50 -15.11
N SER A 37 -2.37 -3.81 -14.51
CA SER A 37 -3.33 -2.79 -14.13
C SER A 37 -2.75 -1.82 -13.11
N PHE A 38 -1.99 -2.36 -12.15
CA PHE A 38 -1.38 -1.53 -11.12
C PHE A 38 -0.37 -0.55 -11.75
N GLU A 39 0.44 -1.04 -12.66
CA GLU A 39 1.43 -0.20 -13.33
C GLU A 39 0.76 0.87 -14.19
N GLN A 40 -0.35 0.53 -14.83
CA GLN A 40 -1.09 1.51 -15.62
C GLN A 40 -1.65 2.63 -14.73
N GLU A 41 -2.17 2.27 -13.57
CA GLU A 41 -2.72 3.27 -12.67
C GLU A 41 -1.63 4.18 -12.11
N ILE A 42 -0.47 3.62 -11.81
CA ILE A 42 0.64 4.44 -11.35
C ILE A 42 1.07 5.41 -12.45
N GLY A 43 1.15 4.95 -13.68
CA GLY A 43 1.60 5.77 -14.79
C GLY A 43 0.63 6.89 -15.16
N SER A 44 -0.65 6.70 -14.88
CA SER A 44 -1.65 7.69 -15.25
C SER A 44 -2.02 8.65 -14.13
N ARG A 45 -1.46 8.46 -12.95
CA ARG A 45 -1.84 9.33 -11.86
C ARG A 45 -1.17 10.70 -11.98
N ASP A 46 -1.78 11.71 -11.41
CA ASP A 46 -1.21 13.04 -11.38
C ASP A 46 -0.15 13.08 -10.28
N SER A 47 1.11 13.11 -10.66
CA SER A 47 2.20 13.04 -9.68
C SER A 47 2.33 14.27 -8.82
N SER A 48 1.60 15.33 -9.14
CA SER A 48 1.61 16.51 -8.26
C SER A 48 0.66 16.35 -7.08
N MET A 49 -0.17 15.31 -7.09
CA MET A 49 -1.11 15.07 -6.00
C MET A 49 -0.50 14.10 -5.01
N PRO A 50 -0.82 14.22 -3.71
CA PRO A 50 -0.34 13.25 -2.75
C PRO A 50 -0.92 11.88 -3.05
N GLY A 51 -0.13 10.85 -2.81
CA GLY A 51 -0.58 9.50 -3.09
C GLY A 51 0.17 8.45 -2.28
N LEU A 52 -0.38 7.26 -2.29
CA LEU A 52 0.19 6.12 -1.58
C LEU A 52 -0.22 4.85 -2.28
N ALA A 53 0.67 3.88 -2.33
CA ALA A 53 0.33 2.55 -2.83
C ALA A 53 0.08 1.62 -1.64
N ILE A 54 -0.98 0.83 -1.71
CA ILE A 54 -1.28 -0.18 -0.71
C ILE A 54 -1.16 -1.52 -1.42
N ILE A 55 -0.35 -2.42 -0.90
CA ILE A 55 -0.07 -3.68 -1.59
C ILE A 55 -0.25 -4.87 -0.67
N ASN A 56 -1.11 -5.80 -1.09
CA ASN A 56 -1.32 -7.04 -0.36
C ASN A 56 -0.26 -8.03 -0.79
N ILE A 57 0.72 -8.30 0.06
CA ILE A 57 1.81 -9.21 -0.28
C ILE A 57 1.46 -10.67 -0.05
N ALA A 58 0.24 -10.95 0.39
CA ALA A 58 -0.24 -12.32 0.47
C ALA A 58 -0.98 -12.73 -0.80
N THR A 59 -1.09 -11.84 -1.78
CA THR A 59 -1.80 -12.14 -3.02
C THR A 59 -1.03 -13.15 -3.84
N LYS A 60 -1.71 -14.22 -4.24
CA LYS A 60 -1.06 -15.25 -5.04
C LYS A 60 -1.25 -14.96 -6.52
N GLY A 61 -0.24 -15.31 -7.32
CA GLY A 61 -0.33 -15.13 -8.77
C GLY A 61 -0.10 -13.70 -9.23
N VAL A 62 0.38 -12.84 -8.37
CA VAL A 62 0.69 -11.46 -8.73
C VAL A 62 2.09 -11.16 -8.23
N ASP A 63 2.91 -10.55 -9.07
CA ASP A 63 4.26 -10.20 -8.68
C ASP A 63 4.22 -8.91 -7.86
N TRP A 64 3.94 -9.05 -6.59
CA TRP A 64 3.79 -7.87 -5.72
C TRP A 64 5.13 -7.19 -5.45
N GLU A 65 6.25 -7.91 -5.58
CA GLU A 65 7.56 -7.26 -5.45
C GLU A 65 7.78 -6.27 -6.60
N ALA A 66 7.43 -6.67 -7.82
CA ALA A 66 7.55 -5.76 -8.94
C ALA A 66 6.61 -4.57 -8.78
N ALA A 67 5.44 -4.79 -8.18
CA ALA A 67 4.51 -3.70 -7.91
C ALA A 67 5.11 -2.69 -6.92
N ILE A 68 5.76 -3.18 -5.86
CA ILE A 68 6.40 -2.29 -4.90
C ILE A 68 7.50 -1.48 -5.60
N GLN A 69 8.29 -2.15 -6.41
CA GLN A 69 9.38 -1.48 -7.12
C GLN A 69 8.84 -0.41 -8.09
N ALA A 70 7.74 -0.72 -8.78
CA ALA A 70 7.14 0.24 -9.70
C ALA A 70 6.62 1.47 -8.96
N ALA A 71 6.00 1.26 -7.81
CA ALA A 71 5.49 2.37 -7.01
C ALA A 71 6.64 3.24 -6.52
N ARG A 72 7.71 2.62 -6.05
CA ARG A 72 8.86 3.38 -5.57
C ARG A 72 9.55 4.13 -6.70
N ALA A 73 9.61 3.55 -7.89
CA ALA A 73 10.22 4.24 -9.04
C ALA A 73 9.41 5.48 -9.42
N SER A 74 8.13 5.51 -9.07
CA SER A 74 7.28 6.68 -9.31
C SER A 74 7.15 7.55 -8.07
N HIS A 75 8.01 7.35 -7.09
CA HIS A 75 8.05 8.14 -5.86
C HIS A 75 6.79 8.04 -5.01
N LEU A 76 6.08 6.92 -5.12
CA LEU A 76 4.94 6.67 -4.25
C LEU A 76 5.41 5.89 -3.02
N PRO A 77 5.10 6.33 -1.81
CA PRO A 77 5.36 5.48 -0.65
C PRO A 77 4.47 4.25 -0.70
N VAL A 78 4.92 3.16 -0.12
CA VAL A 78 4.22 1.89 -0.16
C VAL A 78 3.93 1.38 1.23
N LEU A 79 2.67 1.11 1.50
CA LEU A 79 2.24 0.44 2.71
C LEU A 79 1.83 -0.97 2.29
N ALA A 80 2.54 -1.97 2.77
CA ALA A 80 2.25 -3.36 2.43
C ALA A 80 1.62 -4.08 3.62
N PHE A 81 0.82 -5.07 3.35
CA PHE A 81 0.25 -5.87 4.43
C PHE A 81 0.16 -7.33 4.00
N GLY A 82 0.24 -8.23 4.96
CA GLY A 82 0.21 -9.65 4.67
C GLY A 82 0.18 -10.45 5.95
N SER A 83 0.46 -11.75 5.86
CA SER A 83 0.47 -12.60 7.04
C SER A 83 1.65 -12.24 7.94
N HIS A 84 1.39 -12.02 9.21
CA HIS A 84 2.48 -11.76 10.15
C HIS A 84 3.38 -12.98 10.35
N MET A 85 2.91 -14.14 9.90
CA MET A 85 3.71 -15.37 10.01
C MET A 85 4.70 -15.52 8.86
N ASP A 86 4.55 -14.78 7.79
CA ASP A 86 5.40 -14.91 6.63
C ASP A 86 6.55 -13.91 6.70
N LEU A 87 7.55 -14.24 7.48
CA LEU A 87 8.68 -13.33 7.70
C LEU A 87 9.52 -13.16 6.44
N ASP A 88 9.56 -14.16 5.57
CA ASP A 88 10.30 -14.05 4.33
C ASP A 88 9.64 -13.01 3.40
N ALA A 89 8.33 -13.08 3.24
CA ALA A 89 7.63 -12.11 2.40
C ALA A 89 7.80 -10.70 2.96
N ARG A 90 7.76 -10.56 4.29
CA ARG A 90 7.95 -9.26 4.92
C ARG A 90 9.32 -8.69 4.59
N ALA A 91 10.37 -9.50 4.71
CA ALA A 91 11.73 -9.05 4.43
C ALA A 91 11.88 -8.66 2.96
N ARG A 92 11.31 -9.46 2.06
CA ARG A 92 11.37 -9.18 0.64
C ARG A 92 10.63 -7.89 0.28
N ALA A 93 9.50 -7.64 0.95
CA ALA A 93 8.74 -6.42 0.69
C ALA A 93 9.53 -5.19 1.12
N LEU A 94 10.18 -5.26 2.27
CA LEU A 94 11.01 -4.15 2.74
C LEU A 94 12.19 -3.91 1.80
N GLN A 95 12.80 -4.99 1.33
CA GLN A 95 13.92 -4.85 0.39
C GLN A 95 13.46 -4.28 -0.94
N ALA A 96 12.25 -4.58 -1.37
CA ALA A 96 11.73 -4.05 -2.63
C ALA A 96 11.40 -2.56 -2.52
N GLY A 97 11.27 -2.04 -1.31
CA GLY A 97 11.04 -0.63 -1.10
C GLY A 97 9.81 -0.25 -0.32
N ALA A 98 9.12 -1.23 0.28
CA ALA A 98 7.96 -0.90 1.09
C ALA A 98 8.39 -0.06 2.28
N GLN A 99 7.66 1.00 2.55
CA GLN A 99 7.96 1.86 3.67
C GLN A 99 7.59 1.16 4.97
N LYS A 100 6.54 0.38 4.97
CA LYS A 100 6.09 -0.32 6.16
C LYS A 100 5.34 -1.58 5.74
N VAL A 101 5.48 -2.64 6.50
CA VAL A 101 4.74 -3.89 6.28
C VAL A 101 4.03 -4.23 7.57
N VAL A 102 2.72 -4.39 7.51
CA VAL A 102 1.93 -4.69 8.71
C VAL A 102 1.15 -5.98 8.53
N ALA A 103 0.72 -6.58 9.62
CA ALA A 103 -0.10 -7.78 9.56
C ALA A 103 -1.48 -7.46 9.02
N ASN A 104 -2.11 -8.43 8.37
CA ASN A 104 -3.46 -8.27 7.84
C ASN A 104 -4.44 -7.78 8.89
N SER A 105 -4.39 -8.36 10.08
CA SER A 105 -5.34 -7.99 11.13
C SER A 105 -5.16 -6.56 11.59
N LYS A 106 -3.93 -6.11 11.67
CA LYS A 106 -3.67 -4.73 12.06
C LYS A 106 -4.12 -3.77 10.96
N PHE A 107 -3.87 -4.14 9.70
CA PHE A 107 -4.29 -3.31 8.59
C PHE A 107 -5.82 -3.17 8.57
N ALA A 108 -6.54 -4.28 8.75
CA ALA A 108 -8.00 -4.23 8.74
C ALA A 108 -8.54 -3.40 9.90
N ARG A 109 -7.87 -3.46 11.05
CA ARG A 109 -8.38 -2.79 12.23
C ARG A 109 -8.07 -1.30 12.25
N ASP A 110 -6.92 -0.88 11.69
CA ASP A 110 -6.46 0.50 11.83
C ASP A 110 -6.08 1.11 10.48
N MET A 111 -6.84 0.75 9.46
CA MET A 111 -6.49 1.19 8.10
C MET A 111 -6.33 2.69 7.95
N PRO A 112 -7.28 3.53 8.37
CA PRO A 112 -7.11 4.97 8.16
C PRO A 112 -5.90 5.54 8.88
N GLY A 113 -5.64 5.08 10.09
CA GLY A 113 -4.49 5.56 10.85
C GLY A 113 -3.17 5.15 10.22
N LEU A 114 -3.09 3.91 9.72
CA LEU A 114 -1.88 3.43 9.07
C LEU A 114 -1.61 4.19 7.77
N VAL A 115 -2.65 4.45 7.00
CA VAL A 115 -2.52 5.18 5.75
C VAL A 115 -2.08 6.62 6.02
N GLN A 116 -2.72 7.26 6.99
CA GLN A 116 -2.38 8.63 7.32
C GLN A 116 -0.93 8.75 7.79
N ARG A 117 -0.48 7.83 8.62
CA ARG A 117 0.90 7.85 9.10
C ARG A 117 1.89 7.59 7.97
N ALA A 118 1.54 6.72 7.03
CA ALA A 118 2.42 6.45 5.89
C ALA A 118 2.56 7.69 5.01
N LEU A 119 1.47 8.43 4.81
CA LEU A 119 1.52 9.66 4.05
C LEU A 119 2.36 10.72 4.76
N ASP A 120 2.18 10.85 6.06
CA ASP A 120 2.93 11.84 6.82
C ASP A 120 4.41 11.50 6.87
N THR A 121 4.72 10.24 7.06
CA THR A 121 6.11 9.81 7.19
C THR A 121 6.89 10.01 5.90
N SER A 122 6.23 9.84 4.76
CA SER A 122 6.92 9.96 3.48
C SER A 122 7.51 11.36 3.29
N ASP A 123 6.92 12.36 3.92
CA ASP A 123 7.44 13.71 3.79
C ASP A 123 8.70 13.94 4.60
N HIS A 124 8.90 13.14 5.65
CA HIS A 124 10.04 13.35 6.52
C HIS A 124 11.11 12.31 6.32
N ASN A 125 10.91 11.38 5.48
CA ASN A 125 11.88 10.35 5.27
C ASN A 125 12.33 9.72 6.55
N SER A 126 11.51 9.59 7.52
CA SER A 126 11.92 9.11 8.75
C SER A 126 11.95 7.68 8.77
N ASN A 127 12.72 7.07 9.46
CA ASN A 127 12.83 5.74 9.48
C ASN A 127 12.11 5.18 10.44
N ALA A 128 11.32 5.38 10.81
CA ALA A 128 10.51 4.86 11.66
C ALA A 128 10.61 3.71 12.14
N SER A 129 10.72 3.19 12.49
CA SER A 129 10.88 2.14 13.07
C SER A 129 9.88 1.60 13.68
N ASP A 130 9.07 1.74 13.86
CA ASP A 130 8.15 1.29 14.58
C ASP A 130 7.69 0.16 14.33
N ASP A 131 7.61 -0.47 14.36
CA ASP A 131 7.26 -1.44 14.33
C ASP A 131 6.18 -1.94 14.37
N ASP A 132 5.75 -2.32 14.38
CA ASP A 132 4.68 -2.75 14.22
C ASP A 132 4.53 -3.88 14.70
N GLU A 133 4.63 -4.38 15.29
CA GLU A 133 4.50 -5.35 15.85
C GLU A 133 3.48 -5.72 16.08
N GLU A 134 2.86 -6.27 16.21
CA GLU A 134 1.85 -6.66 16.40
C GLU A 134 1.52 -7.13 16.64
#